data_75e32c1900c73b7828a009ed035074d7
#
_entry.id   75e32c1900c73b7828a009ed035074d7
#
_cell.length_a   1.000
_cell.length_b   1.000
_cell.length_c   1.000
_cell.angle_alpha   90.00
_cell.angle_beta   90.00
_cell.angle_gamma   90.00
#
_symmetry.space_group_name_H-M   'P 1'
#
loop_
_entity.id
_entity.type
_entity.pdbx_description
1 polymer ?
#
loop_
_entity_poly.entity_id
_entity_poly.type
_entity_poly.pdbx_seq_one_letter_code
_entity_poly.pdbx_strand_id
1 'polypeptide(L)'
;MVSVIVLNGIIVTMNPRREIIERGGIAIDGNTIIDVGKSEHIKKKYSADVVLDARYKAVLPGFVNAHTHVPMTLMRGYADDVEFTRWFDAVNPLVMAMSYEDAYAASLLGCAEMIKSGITCFADMYNIKKVAPAVEKVGMRGVIADSDGDVWAASVESDTEGLVKMMRNNILHWTGKADGRITCMFGPHSPYGCSKEMLKLIREEANEIRAGIHIHVAETQKEVKEIKEKYGQTPVKYLEAIGFLGPDVLAAHCVWTGEEEIDALAKYGVKIVHNPVSNAKLAVGLAQIPRMLRKGLTIALGTDGPASNNCLDLFEEMKFAALIHKSYSADPTVLPANQVLEMGTVNGARALRLEKEVGSIEVGKKADVILVNLKSPHLTPCHDIVSHLVYAAKGSD
;
A
#
# COMPACT_ATOMS: atom_id res chain seq x y z
N MET A 1 20.26 -14.64 25.19
CA MET A 1 19.00 -13.99 25.56
C MET A 1 18.60 -13.12 24.35
N VAL A 2 17.34 -13.03 24.04
CA VAL A 2 16.81 -12.25 22.90
C VAL A 2 15.77 -11.28 23.42
N SER A 3 15.38 -10.27 22.63
CA SER A 3 14.46 -9.24 23.09
C SER A 3 13.03 -9.78 23.30
N VAL A 4 12.50 -10.56 22.35
CA VAL A 4 11.13 -11.07 22.39
C VAL A 4 11.05 -12.50 21.86
N ILE A 5 10.24 -13.35 22.50
CA ILE A 5 9.76 -14.59 21.89
C ILE A 5 8.23 -14.60 21.84
N VAL A 6 7.67 -15.03 20.71
CA VAL A 6 6.25 -15.31 20.54
C VAL A 6 6.07 -16.82 20.54
N LEU A 7 5.14 -17.35 21.31
CA LEU A 7 4.95 -18.81 21.49
C LEU A 7 3.48 -19.21 21.31
N ASN A 8 3.26 -20.46 20.94
CA ASN A 8 1.97 -21.15 20.93
C ASN A 8 0.96 -20.65 19.88
N GLY A 9 1.38 -19.81 18.92
CA GLY A 9 0.52 -19.28 17.88
C GLY A 9 0.38 -20.21 16.66
N ILE A 10 -0.55 -19.89 15.79
CA ILE A 10 -0.59 -20.39 14.41
C ILE A 10 0.20 -19.41 13.57
N ILE A 11 1.43 -19.76 13.19
CA ILE A 11 2.28 -18.86 12.40
C ILE A 11 1.93 -19.01 10.91
N VAL A 12 1.36 -17.99 10.31
CA VAL A 12 1.13 -17.88 8.87
C VAL A 12 2.32 -17.15 8.27
N THR A 13 3.32 -17.89 7.81
CA THR A 13 4.64 -17.31 7.51
C THR A 13 4.67 -16.39 6.30
N MET A 14 3.82 -16.61 5.33
CA MET A 14 3.86 -15.97 4.01
C MET A 14 5.22 -16.11 3.29
N ASN A 15 6.08 -17.04 3.74
CA ASN A 15 7.33 -17.38 3.07
C ASN A 15 7.08 -18.00 1.67
N PRO A 16 8.10 -18.24 0.81
CA PRO A 16 7.90 -18.81 -0.52
C PRO A 16 7.13 -20.13 -0.55
N ARG A 17 7.18 -20.93 0.54
CA ARG A 17 6.43 -22.19 0.66
C ARG A 17 5.04 -22.03 1.25
N ARG A 18 4.65 -20.81 1.69
CA ARG A 18 3.37 -20.51 2.37
C ARG A 18 3.12 -21.42 3.58
N GLU A 19 4.18 -21.69 4.33
CA GLU A 19 4.11 -22.58 5.49
C GLU A 19 3.22 -22.02 6.59
N ILE A 20 2.38 -22.89 7.15
CA ILE A 20 1.60 -22.62 8.36
C ILE A 20 2.17 -23.52 9.47
N ILE A 21 2.61 -22.92 10.55
CA ILE A 21 3.24 -23.65 11.68
C ILE A 21 2.28 -23.62 12.86
N GLU A 22 1.55 -24.69 13.06
CA GLU A 22 0.72 -24.88 14.26
C GLU A 22 1.59 -24.99 15.51
N ARG A 23 1.14 -24.39 16.62
CA ARG A 23 1.92 -24.26 17.86
C ARG A 23 3.31 -23.72 17.55
N GLY A 24 3.35 -22.73 16.67
CA GLY A 24 4.57 -22.09 16.24
C GLY A 24 5.06 -21.04 17.22
N GLY A 25 6.33 -20.66 17.05
CA GLY A 25 6.97 -19.58 17.78
C GLY A 25 7.98 -18.85 16.92
N ILE A 26 8.31 -17.64 17.33
CA ILE A 26 9.27 -16.73 16.69
C ILE A 26 10.21 -16.21 17.77
N ALA A 27 11.51 -16.17 17.49
CA ALA A 27 12.49 -15.46 18.30
C ALA A 27 12.90 -14.16 17.58
N ILE A 28 12.89 -13.06 18.30
CA ILE A 28 13.17 -11.71 17.79
C ILE A 28 14.27 -11.10 18.66
N ASP A 29 15.31 -10.57 18.02
CA ASP A 29 16.34 -9.82 18.70
C ASP A 29 16.44 -8.40 18.11
N GLY A 30 16.30 -7.39 18.96
CA GLY A 30 16.09 -6.02 18.53
C GLY A 30 14.87 -5.92 17.61
N ASN A 31 15.08 -5.61 16.35
CA ASN A 31 14.04 -5.48 15.32
C ASN A 31 14.04 -6.62 14.29
N THR A 32 14.79 -7.70 14.53
CA THR A 32 15.05 -8.73 13.51
C THR A 32 14.55 -10.11 13.99
N ILE A 33 13.90 -10.84 13.11
CA ILE A 33 13.52 -12.25 13.32
C ILE A 33 14.78 -13.10 13.20
N ILE A 34 15.13 -13.83 14.27
CA ILE A 34 16.35 -14.64 14.30
C ILE A 34 16.07 -16.15 14.26
N ASP A 35 14.83 -16.57 14.56
CA ASP A 35 14.43 -17.98 14.44
C ASP A 35 12.90 -18.08 14.32
N VAL A 36 12.42 -19.09 13.58
CA VAL A 36 11.00 -19.40 13.37
C VAL A 36 10.82 -20.91 13.37
N GLY A 37 9.88 -21.44 14.12
CA GLY A 37 9.65 -22.88 14.19
C GLY A 37 8.58 -23.29 15.18
N LYS A 38 8.61 -24.53 15.66
CA LYS A 38 7.73 -24.99 16.74
C LYS A 38 8.06 -24.29 18.04
N SER A 39 7.06 -23.95 18.84
CA SER A 39 7.23 -23.26 20.13
C SER A 39 8.18 -23.96 21.08
N GLU A 40 8.15 -25.30 21.12
CA GLU A 40 9.04 -26.09 21.98
C GLU A 40 10.52 -25.89 21.58
N HIS A 41 10.81 -25.81 20.28
CA HIS A 41 12.15 -25.51 19.78
C HIS A 41 12.59 -24.10 20.22
N ILE A 42 11.77 -23.09 19.98
CA ILE A 42 12.07 -21.69 20.35
C ILE A 42 12.28 -21.55 21.84
N LYS A 43 11.36 -22.12 22.66
CA LYS A 43 11.44 -22.09 24.13
C LYS A 43 12.68 -22.80 24.68
N LYS A 44 13.12 -23.89 24.04
CA LYS A 44 14.32 -24.63 24.48
C LYS A 44 15.60 -23.87 24.13
N LYS A 45 15.62 -23.17 23.01
CA LYS A 45 16.83 -22.53 22.47
C LYS A 45 17.05 -21.10 22.99
N TYR A 46 15.99 -20.38 23.34
CA TYR A 46 16.06 -18.97 23.70
C TYR A 46 15.40 -18.66 25.03
N SER A 47 16.05 -17.76 25.81
CA SER A 47 15.43 -16.97 26.86
C SER A 47 15.21 -15.53 26.33
N ALA A 48 14.18 -14.83 26.77
CA ALA A 48 13.85 -13.50 26.30
C ALA A 48 13.43 -12.57 27.43
N ASP A 49 13.59 -11.26 27.19
CA ASP A 49 13.09 -10.21 28.08
C ASP A 49 11.57 -10.18 28.11
N VAL A 50 10.95 -10.39 26.95
CA VAL A 50 9.50 -10.42 26.76
C VAL A 50 9.06 -11.75 26.16
N VAL A 51 8.07 -12.39 26.77
CA VAL A 51 7.44 -13.62 26.27
C VAL A 51 5.98 -13.34 25.97
N LEU A 52 5.59 -13.42 24.69
CA LEU A 52 4.22 -13.25 24.23
C LEU A 52 3.58 -14.62 24.00
N ASP A 53 2.52 -14.91 24.74
CA ASP A 53 1.72 -16.11 24.53
C ASP A 53 0.65 -15.86 23.45
N ALA A 54 0.83 -16.46 22.30
CA ALA A 54 -0.06 -16.37 21.15
C ALA A 54 -1.07 -17.54 21.06
N ARG A 55 -1.39 -18.21 22.16
CA ARG A 55 -2.44 -19.23 22.17
C ARG A 55 -3.76 -18.65 21.66
N TYR A 56 -4.40 -19.37 20.76
CA TYR A 56 -5.63 -18.94 20.07
C TYR A 56 -5.44 -17.68 19.20
N LYS A 57 -4.24 -17.43 18.73
CA LYS A 57 -3.95 -16.33 17.81
C LYS A 57 -3.29 -16.83 16.54
N ALA A 58 -3.66 -16.21 15.42
CA ALA A 58 -2.85 -16.24 14.22
C ALA A 58 -1.73 -15.21 14.35
N VAL A 59 -0.53 -15.60 13.98
CA VAL A 59 0.64 -14.72 13.93
C VAL A 59 1.07 -14.64 12.48
N LEU A 60 1.07 -13.44 11.91
CA LEU A 60 1.37 -13.23 10.49
C LEU A 60 2.21 -11.96 10.31
N PRO A 61 2.85 -11.76 9.14
CA PRO A 61 3.53 -10.51 8.88
C PRO A 61 2.54 -9.36 8.94
N GLY A 62 2.98 -8.21 9.43
CA GLY A 62 2.18 -6.99 9.37
C GLY A 62 1.76 -6.66 7.94
N PHE A 63 0.57 -6.14 7.78
CA PHE A 63 0.05 -5.76 6.48
C PHE A 63 0.80 -4.58 5.89
N VAL A 64 0.85 -4.56 4.55
CA VAL A 64 1.47 -3.52 3.76
C VAL A 64 0.39 -2.81 2.94
N ASN A 65 0.01 -1.61 3.35
CA ASN A 65 -0.90 -0.74 2.61
C ASN A 65 -0.12 0.00 1.51
N ALA A 66 -0.27 -0.44 0.27
CA ALA A 66 0.60 0.03 -0.81
C ALA A 66 0.18 1.38 -1.45
N HIS A 67 -0.94 1.96 -1.01
CA HIS A 67 -1.39 3.29 -1.45
C HIS A 67 -2.39 3.89 -0.46
N THR A 68 -2.08 5.09 0.01
CA THR A 68 -2.99 5.90 0.83
C THR A 68 -2.64 7.38 0.75
N HIS A 69 -3.53 8.23 1.31
CA HIS A 69 -3.36 9.66 1.54
C HIS A 69 -3.65 9.94 3.02
N VAL A 70 -2.70 9.61 3.87
CA VAL A 70 -2.91 9.59 5.34
C VAL A 70 -3.45 10.90 5.91
N PRO A 71 -3.01 12.11 5.49
CA PRO A 71 -3.56 13.36 6.00
C PRO A 71 -5.05 13.58 5.69
N MET A 72 -5.61 12.85 4.72
CA MET A 72 -7.04 12.94 4.40
C MET A 72 -7.94 12.31 5.48
N THR A 73 -7.41 11.82 6.60
CA THR A 73 -8.21 11.41 7.76
C THR A 73 -9.11 12.55 8.28
N LEU A 74 -8.71 13.82 8.12
CA LEU A 74 -9.54 14.97 8.46
C LEU A 74 -10.79 15.13 7.56
N MET A 75 -10.80 14.47 6.41
CA MET A 75 -11.86 14.59 5.40
C MET A 75 -12.74 13.35 5.32
N ARG A 76 -12.57 12.44 6.26
CA ARG A 76 -13.37 11.20 6.36
C ARG A 76 -14.86 11.52 6.43
N GLY A 77 -15.64 11.02 5.47
CA GLY A 77 -17.08 11.24 5.40
C GLY A 77 -17.51 12.66 5.01
N TYR A 78 -16.58 13.52 4.56
CA TYR A 78 -16.89 14.91 4.25
C TYR A 78 -17.72 15.07 2.95
N ALA A 79 -17.48 14.25 1.96
CA ALA A 79 -18.13 14.34 0.65
C ALA A 79 -18.55 12.95 0.15
N ASP A 80 -19.28 12.19 0.97
CA ASP A 80 -19.81 10.88 0.60
C ASP A 80 -21.03 11.02 -0.34
N ASP A 81 -21.29 9.95 -1.11
CA ASP A 81 -22.47 9.81 -1.97
C ASP A 81 -22.62 10.90 -3.05
N VAL A 82 -21.50 11.39 -3.56
CA VAL A 82 -21.45 12.34 -4.67
C VAL A 82 -20.60 11.80 -5.84
N GLU A 83 -20.81 12.33 -7.04
CA GLU A 83 -20.01 11.98 -8.21
C GLU A 83 -18.53 12.36 -8.00
N PHE A 84 -17.61 11.61 -8.63
CA PHE A 84 -16.16 11.79 -8.51
C PHE A 84 -15.71 13.25 -8.69
N THR A 85 -16.24 13.94 -9.71
CA THR A 85 -15.87 15.36 -9.96
C THR A 85 -16.29 16.27 -8.80
N ARG A 86 -17.51 16.08 -8.28
CA ARG A 86 -17.99 16.84 -7.11
C ARG A 86 -17.23 16.52 -5.85
N TRP A 87 -16.88 15.24 -5.67
CA TRP A 87 -16.01 14.80 -4.58
C TRP A 87 -14.67 15.52 -4.63
N PHE A 88 -14.01 15.52 -5.81
CA PHE A 88 -12.73 16.17 -6.01
C PHE A 88 -12.81 17.69 -5.76
N ASP A 89 -13.83 18.35 -6.31
CA ASP A 89 -14.06 19.80 -6.13
C ASP A 89 -14.32 20.18 -4.66
N ALA A 90 -14.93 19.29 -3.87
CA ALA A 90 -15.16 19.49 -2.44
C ALA A 90 -13.90 19.24 -1.59
N VAL A 91 -13.14 18.20 -1.89
CA VAL A 91 -12.00 17.74 -1.08
C VAL A 91 -10.72 18.53 -1.39
N ASN A 92 -10.43 18.79 -2.67
CA ASN A 92 -9.17 19.41 -3.08
C ASN A 92 -8.90 20.79 -2.44
N PRO A 93 -9.86 21.72 -2.30
CA PRO A 93 -9.63 22.98 -1.60
C PRO A 93 -9.20 22.80 -0.14
N LEU A 94 -9.71 21.77 0.54
CA LEU A 94 -9.33 21.45 1.92
C LEU A 94 -7.92 20.89 1.99
N VAL A 95 -7.54 20.02 1.03
CA VAL A 95 -6.18 19.51 0.90
C VAL A 95 -5.18 20.65 0.74
N MET A 96 -5.51 21.62 -0.15
CA MET A 96 -4.66 22.78 -0.41
C MET A 96 -4.58 23.75 0.77
N ALA A 97 -5.66 23.89 1.56
CA ALA A 97 -5.71 24.76 2.74
C ALA A 97 -5.08 24.15 4.00
N MET A 98 -4.81 22.82 3.98
CA MET A 98 -4.31 22.10 5.15
C MET A 98 -2.93 22.60 5.58
N SER A 99 -2.83 23.12 6.81
CA SER A 99 -1.57 23.54 7.40
C SER A 99 -0.62 22.36 7.64
N TYR A 100 0.61 22.67 8.02
CA TYR A 100 1.57 21.65 8.44
C TYR A 100 1.09 20.90 9.68
N GLU A 101 0.59 21.63 10.67
CA GLU A 101 0.10 21.10 11.94
C GLU A 101 -1.13 20.22 11.74
N ASP A 102 -2.06 20.61 10.87
CA ASP A 102 -3.24 19.80 10.54
C ASP A 102 -2.83 18.48 9.90
N ALA A 103 -1.97 18.54 8.89
CA ALA A 103 -1.50 17.35 8.20
C ALA A 103 -0.69 16.42 9.11
N TYR A 104 0.11 16.97 10.02
CA TYR A 104 0.84 16.19 11.02
C TYR A 104 -0.12 15.47 11.99
N ALA A 105 -1.09 16.20 12.56
CA ALA A 105 -2.08 15.63 13.46
C ALA A 105 -2.94 14.56 12.76
N ALA A 106 -3.38 14.83 11.53
CA ALA A 106 -4.10 13.88 10.70
C ALA A 106 -3.28 12.62 10.42
N SER A 107 -1.99 12.78 10.12
CA SER A 107 -1.07 11.66 9.89
C SER A 107 -0.87 10.81 11.15
N LEU A 108 -0.77 11.42 12.32
CA LEU A 108 -0.72 10.67 13.59
C LEU A 108 -1.99 9.84 13.81
N LEU A 109 -3.17 10.42 13.52
CA LEU A 109 -4.45 9.71 13.62
C LEU A 109 -4.52 8.53 12.64
N GLY A 110 -4.15 8.74 11.37
CA GLY A 110 -4.13 7.68 10.37
C GLY A 110 -3.13 6.57 10.69
N CYS A 111 -1.94 6.91 11.18
CA CYS A 111 -0.97 5.92 11.66
C CYS A 111 -1.53 5.10 12.84
N ALA A 112 -2.20 5.73 13.78
CA ALA A 112 -2.81 5.04 14.93
C ALA A 112 -3.92 4.06 14.47
N GLU A 113 -4.75 4.45 13.51
CA GLU A 113 -5.76 3.58 12.90
C GLU A 113 -5.12 2.39 12.19
N MET A 114 -4.11 2.64 11.35
CA MET A 114 -3.39 1.59 10.62
C MET A 114 -2.71 0.58 11.55
N ILE A 115 -2.02 1.03 12.59
CA ILE A 115 -1.41 0.12 13.58
C ILE A 115 -2.48 -0.75 14.25
N LYS A 116 -3.60 -0.18 14.65
CA LYS A 116 -4.70 -0.91 15.30
C LYS A 116 -5.38 -1.91 14.36
N SER A 117 -5.36 -1.69 13.06
CA SER A 117 -5.87 -2.62 12.04
C SER A 117 -4.80 -3.58 11.47
N GLY A 118 -3.59 -3.60 12.07
CA GLY A 118 -2.53 -4.55 11.70
C GLY A 118 -1.66 -4.11 10.53
N ILE A 119 -1.77 -2.88 10.06
CA ILE A 119 -0.88 -2.32 9.03
C ILE A 119 0.40 -1.82 9.72
N THR A 120 1.55 -2.38 9.36
CA THR A 120 2.86 -1.99 9.91
C THR A 120 3.70 -1.17 8.93
N CYS A 121 3.36 -1.24 7.65
CA CYS A 121 4.03 -0.54 6.56
C CYS A 121 2.98 0.06 5.61
N PHE A 122 3.21 1.28 5.15
CA PHE A 122 2.32 1.90 4.17
C PHE A 122 3.08 2.76 3.16
N ALA A 123 2.49 2.94 1.97
CA ALA A 123 2.91 3.92 0.99
C ALA A 123 1.92 5.08 0.98
N ASP A 124 2.42 6.27 1.27
CA ASP A 124 1.63 7.50 1.26
C ASP A 124 1.96 8.35 0.03
N MET A 125 0.95 8.95 -0.56
CA MET A 125 1.10 9.87 -1.67
C MET A 125 0.65 11.27 -1.25
N TYR A 126 1.56 11.98 -0.59
CA TYR A 126 1.32 13.32 -0.05
C TYR A 126 2.65 14.08 0.09
N ASN A 127 2.63 15.30 0.62
CA ASN A 127 3.86 16.05 0.86
C ASN A 127 4.71 15.40 1.97
N ILE A 128 5.93 14.98 1.63
CA ILE A 128 6.85 14.29 2.56
C ILE A 128 7.04 15.05 3.87
N LYS A 129 7.25 16.38 3.81
CA LYS A 129 7.51 17.21 5.01
C LYS A 129 6.35 17.19 6.00
N LYS A 130 5.13 16.98 5.50
CA LYS A 130 3.91 16.95 6.33
C LYS A 130 3.68 15.58 6.97
N VAL A 131 4.12 14.48 6.32
CA VAL A 131 3.83 13.10 6.74
C VAL A 131 5.00 12.43 7.46
N ALA A 132 6.22 12.57 6.96
CA ALA A 132 7.39 11.87 7.48
C ALA A 132 7.64 12.07 8.99
N PRO A 133 7.47 13.29 9.57
CA PRO A 133 7.62 13.48 11.02
C PRO A 133 6.62 12.67 11.86
N ALA A 134 5.39 12.47 11.37
CA ALA A 134 4.41 11.64 12.05
C ALA A 134 4.80 10.16 12.02
N VAL A 135 5.28 9.68 10.86
CA VAL A 135 5.79 8.31 10.68
C VAL A 135 6.96 8.02 11.61
N GLU A 136 7.93 8.94 11.68
CA GLU A 136 9.06 8.85 12.60
C GLU A 136 8.60 8.80 14.06
N LYS A 137 7.70 9.69 14.46
CA LYS A 137 7.16 9.79 15.82
C LYS A 137 6.43 8.55 16.27
N VAL A 138 5.62 7.95 15.39
CA VAL A 138 4.83 6.75 15.69
C VAL A 138 5.68 5.48 15.63
N GLY A 139 6.77 5.49 14.86
CA GLY A 139 7.66 4.34 14.70
C GLY A 139 7.22 3.35 13.63
N MET A 140 6.25 3.70 12.79
CA MET A 140 5.85 2.88 11.64
C MET A 140 6.91 2.88 10.53
N ARG A 141 6.75 1.96 9.58
CA ARG A 141 7.48 1.98 8.31
C ARG A 141 6.64 2.72 7.27
N GLY A 142 7.23 3.72 6.61
CA GLY A 142 6.58 4.52 5.58
C GLY A 142 7.41 4.61 4.30
N VAL A 143 6.74 4.42 3.17
CA VAL A 143 7.26 4.75 1.83
C VAL A 143 6.49 5.98 1.36
N ILE A 144 7.11 7.15 1.42
CA ILE A 144 6.39 8.42 1.22
C ILE A 144 6.75 8.98 -0.15
N ALA A 145 5.74 9.10 -1.01
CA ALA A 145 5.89 9.75 -2.30
C ALA A 145 5.63 11.24 -2.17
N ASP A 146 6.63 12.07 -2.49
CA ASP A 146 6.47 13.52 -2.52
C ASP A 146 5.57 13.88 -3.70
N SER A 147 4.32 14.19 -3.41
CA SER A 147 3.27 14.29 -4.43
C SER A 147 2.98 15.74 -4.80
N ASP A 148 2.99 16.00 -6.09
CA ASP A 148 2.58 17.25 -6.70
C ASP A 148 2.18 17.08 -8.18
N GLY A 149 1.63 18.14 -8.79
CA GLY A 149 1.29 18.21 -10.21
C GLY A 149 1.34 19.66 -10.72
N ASP A 150 2.18 19.92 -11.70
CA ASP A 150 2.43 21.25 -12.24
C ASP A 150 1.26 21.81 -13.08
N VAL A 151 0.39 20.95 -13.59
CA VAL A 151 -0.81 21.38 -14.34
C VAL A 151 -1.82 22.07 -13.42
N TRP A 152 -1.91 21.70 -12.16
CA TRP A 152 -2.81 22.34 -11.20
C TRP A 152 -2.19 23.54 -10.50
N ALA A 153 -0.87 23.61 -10.45
CA ALA A 153 -0.13 24.77 -9.99
C ALA A 153 -0.12 25.93 -11.00
N ALA A 154 -0.74 25.77 -12.16
CA ALA A 154 -0.73 26.73 -13.29
C ALA A 154 -1.36 28.11 -13.03
N SER A 155 -1.82 28.39 -11.81
CA SER A 155 -2.16 29.76 -11.37
C SER A 155 -0.94 30.58 -10.91
N VAL A 156 0.22 29.94 -10.75
CA VAL A 156 1.54 30.55 -10.52
C VAL A 156 2.41 30.01 -11.64
N GLU A 157 3.23 30.85 -12.29
CA GLU A 157 4.26 30.40 -13.24
C GLU A 157 5.08 29.30 -12.56
N SER A 158 4.68 28.02 -12.72
CA SER A 158 5.30 26.91 -12.02
C SER A 158 6.61 26.57 -12.71
N ASP A 159 7.70 26.88 -12.03
CA ASP A 159 9.03 26.38 -12.35
C ASP A 159 9.04 24.86 -12.16
N THR A 160 8.69 24.10 -13.21
CA THR A 160 8.65 22.64 -13.19
C THR A 160 9.99 22.04 -12.76
N GLU A 161 11.12 22.61 -13.21
CA GLU A 161 12.46 22.16 -12.81
C GLU A 161 12.68 22.39 -11.31
N GLY A 162 12.31 23.58 -10.80
CA GLY A 162 12.41 23.91 -9.38
C GLY A 162 11.57 22.98 -8.51
N LEU A 163 10.36 22.65 -8.96
CA LEU A 163 9.46 21.71 -8.27
C LEU A 163 10.07 20.30 -8.20
N VAL A 164 10.54 19.75 -9.32
CA VAL A 164 11.17 18.42 -9.37
C VAL A 164 12.46 18.38 -8.53
N LYS A 165 13.26 19.44 -8.57
CA LYS A 165 14.44 19.58 -7.72
C LYS A 165 14.10 19.65 -6.23
N MET A 166 13.01 20.30 -5.87
CA MET A 166 12.51 20.33 -4.48
C MET A 166 12.11 18.90 -4.04
N MET A 167 11.35 18.18 -4.86
CA MET A 167 10.98 16.78 -4.60
C MET A 167 12.23 15.91 -4.39
N ARG A 168 13.21 15.99 -5.29
CA ARG A 168 14.50 15.28 -5.15
C ARG A 168 15.17 15.57 -3.80
N ASN A 169 15.27 16.84 -3.42
CA ASN A 169 15.91 17.23 -2.17
C ASN A 169 15.17 16.65 -0.95
N ASN A 170 13.84 16.65 -0.98
CA ASN A 170 13.01 16.06 0.08
C ASN A 170 13.24 14.55 0.17
N ILE A 171 13.26 13.84 -0.97
CA ILE A 171 13.52 12.40 -1.05
C ILE A 171 14.89 12.08 -0.45
N LEU A 172 15.94 12.80 -0.86
CA LEU A 172 17.29 12.58 -0.35
C LEU A 172 17.41 12.89 1.15
N HIS A 173 16.67 13.89 1.64
CA HIS A 173 16.69 14.26 3.05
C HIS A 173 16.02 13.22 3.95
N TRP A 174 14.88 12.65 3.51
CA TRP A 174 14.06 11.78 4.35
C TRP A 174 14.34 10.29 4.18
N THR A 175 14.87 9.85 3.03
CA THR A 175 15.22 8.44 2.83
C THR A 175 16.29 7.99 3.83
N GLY A 176 16.02 6.89 4.52
CA GLY A 176 16.88 6.31 5.55
C GLY A 176 16.69 6.87 6.96
N LYS A 177 15.85 7.90 7.15
CA LYS A 177 15.47 8.41 8.48
C LYS A 177 14.71 7.36 9.30
N ALA A 178 14.54 7.65 10.60
CA ALA A 178 13.85 6.77 11.55
C ALA A 178 14.44 5.34 11.56
N ASP A 179 15.77 5.23 11.64
CA ASP A 179 16.52 3.94 11.60
C ASP A 179 16.21 3.09 10.37
N GLY A 180 16.07 3.75 9.20
CA GLY A 180 15.79 3.10 7.92
C GLY A 180 14.31 2.76 7.69
N ARG A 181 13.39 3.16 8.58
CA ARG A 181 11.94 2.90 8.38
C ARG A 181 11.29 3.83 7.37
N ILE A 182 11.87 4.98 7.06
CA ILE A 182 11.37 5.90 6.04
C ILE A 182 12.16 5.69 4.76
N THR A 183 11.45 5.41 3.67
CA THR A 183 11.93 5.50 2.30
C THR A 183 11.04 6.45 1.51
N CYS A 184 11.57 7.03 0.43
CA CYS A 184 10.82 8.03 -0.30
C CYS A 184 10.82 7.76 -1.81
N MET A 185 9.79 8.25 -2.47
CA MET A 185 9.56 8.12 -3.92
C MET A 185 9.19 9.48 -4.51
N PHE A 186 9.33 9.64 -5.82
CA PHE A 186 8.64 10.70 -6.53
C PHE A 186 7.15 10.38 -6.64
N GLY A 187 6.30 11.39 -6.49
CA GLY A 187 4.85 11.27 -6.50
C GLY A 187 4.20 12.18 -7.56
N PRO A 188 4.51 12.07 -8.89
CA PRO A 188 3.70 12.79 -9.87
C PRO A 188 2.26 12.32 -9.73
N HIS A 189 1.33 13.27 -9.52
CA HIS A 189 -0.04 12.90 -9.18
C HIS A 189 -0.66 11.93 -10.19
N SER A 190 -0.65 12.29 -11.47
CA SER A 190 -1.28 11.51 -12.53
C SER A 190 -0.83 11.99 -13.92
N PRO A 191 -1.08 11.23 -15.00
CA PRO A 191 -0.79 11.66 -16.36
C PRO A 191 -1.53 12.93 -16.79
N TYR A 192 -2.71 13.22 -16.18
CA TYR A 192 -3.46 14.44 -16.48
C TYR A 192 -3.13 15.61 -15.56
N GLY A 193 -2.62 15.34 -14.35
CA GLY A 193 -2.20 16.35 -13.38
C GLY A 193 -0.77 16.86 -13.55
N CYS A 194 0.02 16.19 -14.44
CA CYS A 194 1.41 16.53 -14.70
C CYS A 194 1.67 16.83 -16.18
N SER A 195 2.55 17.79 -16.45
CA SER A 195 3.02 18.05 -17.80
C SER A 195 3.92 16.90 -18.30
N LYS A 196 4.08 16.80 -19.62
CA LYS A 196 5.04 15.86 -20.23
C LYS A 196 6.47 16.12 -19.77
N GLU A 197 6.80 17.38 -19.56
CA GLU A 197 8.09 17.85 -19.10
C GLU A 197 8.35 17.36 -17.67
N MET A 198 7.41 17.59 -16.74
CA MET A 198 7.50 17.14 -15.36
C MET A 198 7.68 15.61 -15.29
N LEU A 199 6.88 14.85 -16.03
CA LEU A 199 6.97 13.38 -16.04
C LEU A 199 8.35 12.90 -16.52
N LYS A 200 8.92 13.54 -17.56
CA LYS A 200 10.26 13.20 -18.06
C LYS A 200 11.36 13.54 -17.04
N LEU A 201 11.34 14.75 -16.48
CA LEU A 201 12.29 15.17 -15.47
C LEU A 201 12.24 14.25 -14.24
N ILE A 202 11.04 13.91 -13.77
CA ILE A 202 10.88 12.95 -12.66
C ILE A 202 11.48 11.58 -13.02
N ARG A 203 11.28 11.09 -14.25
CA ARG A 203 11.87 9.82 -14.68
C ARG A 203 13.41 9.87 -14.70
N GLU A 204 13.98 10.96 -15.18
CA GLU A 204 15.41 11.19 -15.21
C GLU A 204 16.00 11.24 -13.80
N GLU A 205 15.42 12.06 -12.92
CA GLU A 205 15.82 12.20 -11.52
C GLU A 205 15.67 10.90 -10.72
N ALA A 206 14.54 10.18 -10.93
CA ALA A 206 14.33 8.89 -10.28
C ALA A 206 15.37 7.86 -10.68
N ASN A 207 15.79 7.83 -11.94
CA ASN A 207 16.88 6.97 -12.42
C ASN A 207 18.21 7.34 -11.77
N GLU A 208 18.52 8.65 -11.68
CA GLU A 208 19.79 9.13 -11.13
C GLU A 208 19.96 8.74 -9.66
N ILE A 209 18.95 9.01 -8.83
CA ILE A 209 19.01 8.73 -7.38
C ILE A 209 18.48 7.33 -7.01
N ARG A 210 18.04 6.54 -7.98
CA ARG A 210 17.46 5.19 -7.84
C ARG A 210 16.20 5.16 -6.94
N ALA A 211 15.45 6.25 -6.93
CA ALA A 211 14.16 6.33 -6.24
C ALA A 211 13.07 5.64 -7.06
N GLY A 212 11.99 5.23 -6.37
CA GLY A 212 10.78 4.77 -7.03
C GLY A 212 9.89 5.94 -7.47
N ILE A 213 8.85 5.62 -8.22
CA ILE A 213 7.81 6.56 -8.64
C ILE A 213 6.44 5.99 -8.28
N HIS A 214 5.59 6.77 -7.61
CA HIS A 214 4.22 6.43 -7.28
C HIS A 214 3.27 7.38 -8.02
N ILE A 215 2.29 6.85 -8.75
CA ILE A 215 1.43 7.63 -9.65
C ILE A 215 0.04 7.01 -9.77
N HIS A 216 -1.03 7.83 -9.83
CA HIS A 216 -2.37 7.36 -10.22
C HIS A 216 -2.44 7.19 -11.74
N VAL A 217 -3.00 6.08 -12.21
CA VAL A 217 -3.05 5.75 -13.65
C VAL A 217 -4.41 5.16 -14.02
N ALA A 218 -5.05 5.74 -15.01
CA ALA A 218 -6.29 5.23 -15.60
C ALA A 218 -7.38 4.93 -14.55
N GLU A 219 -7.53 5.81 -13.58
CA GLU A 219 -8.51 5.67 -12.50
C GLU A 219 -9.93 5.87 -13.01
N THR A 220 -10.15 6.93 -13.81
CA THR A 220 -11.47 7.33 -14.29
C THR A 220 -11.58 7.31 -15.81
N GLN A 221 -12.79 7.13 -16.34
CA GLN A 221 -13.04 7.30 -17.78
C GLN A 221 -12.74 8.72 -18.25
N LYS A 222 -12.95 9.72 -17.39
CA LYS A 222 -12.64 11.12 -17.67
C LYS A 222 -11.15 11.30 -17.95
N GLU A 223 -10.27 10.75 -17.10
CA GLU A 223 -8.82 10.76 -17.31
C GLU A 223 -8.45 10.14 -18.65
N VAL A 224 -8.98 8.94 -18.94
CA VAL A 224 -8.68 8.24 -20.19
C VAL A 224 -9.08 9.09 -21.40
N LYS A 225 -10.25 9.73 -21.35
CA LYS A 225 -10.73 10.62 -22.40
C LYS A 225 -9.84 11.84 -22.57
N GLU A 226 -9.51 12.55 -21.49
CA GLU A 226 -8.67 13.75 -21.52
C GLU A 226 -7.27 13.47 -22.08
N ILE A 227 -6.62 12.40 -21.65
CA ILE A 227 -5.31 12.01 -22.14
C ILE A 227 -5.38 11.60 -23.62
N LYS A 228 -6.44 10.88 -24.02
CA LYS A 228 -6.63 10.51 -25.42
C LYS A 228 -6.89 11.72 -26.32
N GLU A 229 -7.66 12.69 -25.86
CA GLU A 229 -7.91 13.93 -26.61
C GLU A 229 -6.64 14.78 -26.74
N LYS A 230 -5.84 14.87 -25.66
CA LYS A 230 -4.62 15.70 -25.61
C LYS A 230 -3.43 15.08 -26.35
N TYR A 231 -3.24 13.76 -26.22
CA TYR A 231 -2.03 13.08 -26.70
C TYR A 231 -2.27 11.98 -27.73
N GLY A 232 -3.53 11.71 -28.11
CA GLY A 232 -3.89 10.65 -29.07
C GLY A 232 -3.72 9.23 -28.54
N GLN A 233 -3.46 9.05 -27.25
CA GLN A 233 -3.12 7.78 -26.60
C GLN A 233 -3.86 7.63 -25.28
N THR A 234 -4.03 6.39 -24.81
CA THR A 234 -4.52 6.11 -23.46
C THR A 234 -3.43 6.37 -22.40
N PRO A 235 -3.77 6.52 -21.10
CA PRO A 235 -2.80 6.89 -20.06
C PRO A 235 -1.56 6.00 -20.03
N VAL A 236 -1.72 4.68 -20.04
CA VAL A 236 -0.57 3.74 -20.01
C VAL A 236 0.25 3.82 -21.29
N LYS A 237 -0.41 3.92 -22.45
CA LYS A 237 0.30 4.05 -23.74
C LYS A 237 1.05 5.38 -23.86
N TYR A 238 0.49 6.44 -23.32
CA TYR A 238 1.18 7.73 -23.22
C TYR A 238 2.43 7.63 -22.32
N LEU A 239 2.31 7.03 -21.13
CA LEU A 239 3.45 6.80 -20.25
C LEU A 239 4.51 5.90 -20.88
N GLU A 240 4.10 4.84 -21.64
CA GLU A 240 5.01 4.00 -22.41
C GLU A 240 5.77 4.81 -23.46
N ALA A 241 5.06 5.63 -24.24
CA ALA A 241 5.64 6.43 -25.33
C ALA A 241 6.66 7.48 -24.88
N ILE A 242 6.50 8.02 -23.66
CA ILE A 242 7.48 8.97 -23.10
C ILE A 242 8.61 8.29 -22.30
N GLY A 243 8.64 6.94 -22.24
CA GLY A 243 9.67 6.17 -21.54
C GLY A 243 9.54 6.20 -20.00
N PHE A 244 8.33 6.44 -19.49
CA PHE A 244 8.10 6.60 -18.05
C PHE A 244 8.00 5.27 -17.29
N LEU A 245 7.51 4.20 -17.94
CA LEU A 245 7.24 2.91 -17.30
C LEU A 245 8.53 2.19 -16.91
N GLY A 246 8.53 1.52 -15.76
CA GLY A 246 9.65 0.76 -15.25
C GLY A 246 9.28 -0.12 -14.04
N PRO A 247 10.19 -1.02 -13.61
CA PRO A 247 9.93 -1.92 -12.47
C PRO A 247 9.92 -1.19 -11.11
N ASP A 248 10.26 0.07 -11.10
CA ASP A 248 10.26 0.99 -9.97
C ASP A 248 9.03 1.91 -9.94
N VAL A 249 8.11 1.74 -10.91
CA VAL A 249 6.83 2.46 -10.94
C VAL A 249 5.78 1.67 -10.17
N LEU A 250 5.12 2.37 -9.24
CA LEU A 250 3.96 1.94 -8.48
C LEU A 250 2.74 2.69 -9.01
N ALA A 251 1.88 2.00 -9.77
CA ALA A 251 0.69 2.57 -10.39
C ALA A 251 -0.56 2.23 -9.57
N ALA A 252 -1.20 3.26 -9.00
CA ALA A 252 -2.45 3.11 -8.26
C ALA A 252 -3.65 3.06 -9.23
N HIS A 253 -4.68 2.32 -8.84
CA HIS A 253 -5.97 2.10 -9.49
C HIS A 253 -5.92 1.24 -10.76
N CYS A 254 -5.39 1.71 -11.87
CA CYS A 254 -5.36 1.02 -13.16
C CYS A 254 -6.71 0.40 -13.57
N VAL A 255 -7.82 1.13 -13.31
CA VAL A 255 -9.19 0.65 -13.51
C VAL A 255 -9.51 0.50 -14.99
N TRP A 256 -9.25 1.55 -15.77
CA TRP A 256 -9.62 1.65 -17.19
C TRP A 256 -8.45 1.29 -18.11
N THR A 257 -7.85 0.11 -17.90
CA THR A 257 -6.75 -0.42 -18.71
C THR A 257 -7.25 -1.50 -19.68
N GLY A 258 -6.91 -1.37 -20.95
CA GLY A 258 -7.16 -2.37 -21.99
C GLY A 258 -6.11 -3.49 -22.00
N GLU A 259 -6.30 -4.49 -22.89
CA GLU A 259 -5.40 -5.65 -22.97
C GLU A 259 -3.96 -5.26 -23.29
N GLU A 260 -3.77 -4.43 -24.32
CA GLU A 260 -2.45 -3.96 -24.73
C GLU A 260 -1.75 -3.11 -23.66
N GLU A 261 -2.53 -2.43 -22.80
CA GLU A 261 -2.00 -1.66 -21.69
C GLU A 261 -1.55 -2.58 -20.54
N ILE A 262 -2.33 -3.61 -20.24
CA ILE A 262 -1.94 -4.65 -19.27
C ILE A 262 -0.66 -5.35 -19.73
N ASP A 263 -0.54 -5.66 -21.03
CA ASP A 263 0.67 -6.25 -21.59
C ASP A 263 1.88 -5.29 -21.49
N ALA A 264 1.68 -3.99 -21.71
CA ALA A 264 2.73 -2.99 -21.51
C ALA A 264 3.15 -2.90 -20.05
N LEU A 265 2.20 -2.81 -19.11
CA LEU A 265 2.50 -2.78 -17.67
C LEU A 265 3.29 -4.03 -17.24
N ALA A 266 2.92 -5.22 -17.73
CA ALA A 266 3.63 -6.47 -17.46
C ALA A 266 5.04 -6.47 -18.07
N LYS A 267 5.18 -6.05 -19.32
CA LYS A 267 6.47 -5.94 -20.02
C LYS A 267 7.48 -5.08 -19.26
N TYR A 268 7.05 -3.96 -18.73
CA TYR A 268 7.90 -3.05 -17.97
C TYR A 268 8.01 -3.37 -16.47
N GLY A 269 7.30 -4.40 -16.00
CA GLY A 269 7.34 -4.84 -14.60
C GLY A 269 6.75 -3.84 -13.61
N VAL A 270 5.84 -2.98 -14.07
CA VAL A 270 5.12 -2.00 -13.24
C VAL A 270 4.37 -2.72 -12.11
N LYS A 271 4.34 -2.14 -10.92
CA LYS A 271 3.61 -2.66 -9.77
C LYS A 271 2.26 -1.97 -9.69
N ILE A 272 1.21 -2.74 -9.48
CA ILE A 272 -0.16 -2.22 -9.44
C ILE A 272 -0.67 -2.21 -8.01
N VAL A 273 -1.32 -1.12 -7.62
CA VAL A 273 -2.07 -1.07 -6.35
C VAL A 273 -3.56 -1.07 -6.65
N HIS A 274 -4.24 -2.08 -6.17
CA HIS A 274 -5.68 -2.20 -6.25
C HIS A 274 -6.31 -1.58 -5.01
N ASN A 275 -7.21 -0.61 -5.20
CA ASN A 275 -7.93 0.11 -4.17
C ASN A 275 -9.44 -0.19 -4.29
N PRO A 276 -9.88 -1.42 -3.99
CA PRO A 276 -11.20 -1.88 -4.39
C PRO A 276 -12.34 -1.15 -3.71
N VAL A 277 -12.20 -0.78 -2.43
CA VAL A 277 -13.26 -0.06 -1.69
C VAL A 277 -13.40 1.36 -2.22
N SER A 278 -12.30 2.11 -2.35
CA SER A 278 -12.32 3.46 -2.91
C SER A 278 -12.90 3.48 -4.34
N ASN A 279 -12.42 2.59 -5.22
CA ASN A 279 -12.91 2.49 -6.59
C ASN A 279 -14.43 2.23 -6.66
N ALA A 280 -14.95 1.38 -5.78
CA ALA A 280 -16.36 1.08 -5.71
C ALA A 280 -17.17 2.23 -5.11
N LYS A 281 -16.68 2.85 -4.02
CA LYS A 281 -17.34 3.97 -3.35
C LYS A 281 -17.48 5.18 -4.27
N LEU A 282 -16.42 5.53 -5.01
CA LEU A 282 -16.43 6.61 -5.98
C LEU A 282 -17.03 6.21 -7.35
N ALA A 283 -17.48 4.95 -7.48
CA ALA A 283 -18.06 4.39 -8.69
C ALA A 283 -17.20 4.61 -9.95
N VAL A 284 -15.86 4.63 -9.78
CA VAL A 284 -14.94 4.83 -10.91
C VAL A 284 -14.76 3.58 -11.77
N GLY A 285 -15.16 2.41 -11.28
CA GLY A 285 -15.15 1.14 -12.00
C GLY A 285 -14.38 0.04 -11.28
N LEU A 286 -14.14 -1.09 -11.98
CA LEU A 286 -13.44 -2.26 -11.43
C LEU A 286 -12.23 -2.62 -12.31
N ALA A 287 -11.04 -2.57 -11.72
CA ALA A 287 -9.79 -2.96 -12.38
C ALA A 287 -9.79 -4.45 -12.77
N GLN A 288 -9.14 -4.82 -13.87
CA GLN A 288 -9.09 -6.19 -14.38
C GLN A 288 -8.08 -7.07 -13.62
N ILE A 289 -8.10 -7.05 -12.29
CA ILE A 289 -7.11 -7.72 -11.42
C ILE A 289 -6.89 -9.20 -11.74
N PRO A 290 -7.93 -10.04 -11.94
CA PRO A 290 -7.69 -11.45 -12.30
C PRO A 290 -6.92 -11.61 -13.62
N ARG A 291 -7.09 -10.69 -14.58
CA ARG A 291 -6.35 -10.71 -15.84
C ARG A 291 -4.91 -10.26 -15.65
N MET A 292 -4.69 -9.19 -14.88
CA MET A 292 -3.36 -8.68 -14.56
C MET A 292 -2.52 -9.74 -13.84
N LEU A 293 -3.11 -10.47 -12.88
CA LEU A 293 -2.46 -11.60 -12.20
C LEU A 293 -2.05 -12.72 -13.17
N ARG A 294 -2.92 -13.08 -14.12
CA ARG A 294 -2.58 -14.08 -15.15
C ARG A 294 -1.43 -13.66 -16.07
N LYS A 295 -1.23 -12.34 -16.25
CA LYS A 295 -0.09 -11.77 -16.99
C LYS A 295 1.18 -11.63 -16.13
N GLY A 296 1.15 -12.09 -14.87
CA GLY A 296 2.31 -12.08 -13.97
C GLY A 296 2.59 -10.73 -13.30
N LEU A 297 1.67 -9.77 -13.37
CA LEU A 297 1.82 -8.49 -12.68
C LEU A 297 1.81 -8.69 -11.16
N THR A 298 2.66 -7.95 -10.46
CA THR A 298 2.60 -7.83 -9.01
C THR A 298 1.45 -6.90 -8.65
N ILE A 299 0.46 -7.42 -7.95
CA ILE A 299 -0.70 -6.66 -7.47
C ILE A 299 -0.61 -6.57 -5.95
N ALA A 300 -0.63 -5.36 -5.42
CA ALA A 300 -0.76 -5.04 -4.00
C ALA A 300 -2.15 -4.47 -3.70
N LEU A 301 -2.51 -4.39 -2.41
CA LEU A 301 -3.70 -3.67 -1.95
C LEU A 301 -3.33 -2.31 -1.39
N GLY A 302 -4.20 -1.35 -1.58
CA GLY A 302 -4.17 -0.05 -0.96
C GLY A 302 -5.56 0.38 -0.49
N THR A 303 -5.62 1.14 0.57
CA THR A 303 -6.89 1.69 1.07
C THR A 303 -7.32 2.93 0.31
N ASP A 304 -6.38 3.59 -0.39
CA ASP A 304 -6.55 4.97 -0.80
C ASP A 304 -6.73 5.92 0.42
N GLY A 305 -7.12 7.16 0.22
CA GLY A 305 -7.34 8.12 1.31
C GLY A 305 -8.64 7.89 2.07
N PRO A 306 -8.70 8.24 3.38
CA PRO A 306 -9.94 8.17 4.15
C PRO A 306 -11.07 9.07 3.63
N ALA A 307 -10.78 10.04 2.77
CA ALA A 307 -11.80 10.83 2.08
C ALA A 307 -12.56 10.02 1.02
N SER A 308 -11.91 9.03 0.39
CA SER A 308 -12.49 8.20 -0.68
C SER A 308 -12.88 6.80 -0.21
N ASN A 309 -12.35 6.33 0.93
CA ASN A 309 -12.60 4.99 1.48
C ASN A 309 -13.38 5.00 2.80
N ASN A 310 -13.12 5.96 3.66
CA ASN A 310 -13.54 6.10 5.05
C ASN A 310 -12.77 5.23 6.06
N CYS A 311 -12.05 4.17 5.67
CA CYS A 311 -11.31 3.28 6.56
C CYS A 311 -9.86 3.09 6.11
N LEU A 312 -8.94 2.86 7.06
CA LEU A 312 -7.57 2.43 6.84
C LEU A 312 -7.40 0.99 7.37
N ASP A 313 -8.15 0.05 6.79
CA ASP A 313 -8.24 -1.35 7.23
C ASP A 313 -8.06 -2.32 6.05
N LEU A 314 -6.93 -3.03 6.01
CA LEU A 314 -6.66 -4.01 4.96
C LEU A 314 -7.44 -5.32 5.09
N PHE A 315 -8.04 -5.64 6.25
CA PHE A 315 -8.99 -6.75 6.31
C PHE A 315 -10.24 -6.47 5.48
N GLU A 316 -10.72 -5.23 5.52
CA GLU A 316 -11.84 -4.78 4.68
C GLU A 316 -11.47 -4.83 3.19
N GLU A 317 -10.32 -4.27 2.81
CA GLU A 317 -9.83 -4.29 1.43
C GLU A 317 -9.68 -5.72 0.90
N MET A 318 -9.09 -6.62 1.68
CA MET A 318 -8.92 -8.02 1.30
C MET A 318 -10.27 -8.70 1.04
N LYS A 319 -11.21 -8.56 1.98
CA LYS A 319 -12.54 -9.16 1.84
C LYS A 319 -13.27 -8.59 0.62
N PHE A 320 -13.25 -7.28 0.48
CA PHE A 320 -13.95 -6.61 -0.61
C PHE A 320 -13.34 -6.98 -1.97
N ALA A 321 -12.01 -6.97 -2.12
CA ALA A 321 -11.32 -7.42 -3.33
C ALA A 321 -11.73 -8.84 -3.74
N ALA A 322 -11.71 -9.78 -2.80
CA ALA A 322 -12.10 -11.15 -3.08
C ALA A 322 -13.55 -11.25 -3.57
N LEU A 323 -14.48 -10.57 -2.90
CA LEU A 323 -15.92 -10.69 -3.16
C LEU A 323 -16.35 -9.98 -4.45
N ILE A 324 -15.87 -8.76 -4.68
CA ILE A 324 -16.27 -7.99 -5.86
C ILE A 324 -15.83 -8.66 -7.16
N HIS A 325 -14.62 -9.22 -7.20
CA HIS A 325 -14.12 -9.91 -8.40
C HIS A 325 -14.84 -11.23 -8.66
N LYS A 326 -15.17 -12.00 -7.61
CA LYS A 326 -15.99 -13.23 -7.75
C LYS A 326 -17.38 -12.90 -8.29
N SER A 327 -18.02 -11.88 -7.71
CA SER A 327 -19.35 -11.46 -8.13
C SER A 327 -19.36 -10.96 -9.58
N TYR A 328 -18.41 -10.10 -9.93
CA TYR A 328 -18.32 -9.54 -11.29
C TYR A 328 -18.01 -10.59 -12.36
N SER A 329 -17.15 -11.57 -12.03
CA SER A 329 -16.78 -12.65 -12.95
C SER A 329 -17.78 -13.81 -12.97
N ALA A 330 -18.79 -13.81 -12.10
CA ALA A 330 -19.70 -14.94 -11.84
C ALA A 330 -18.92 -16.28 -11.62
N ASP A 331 -17.72 -16.19 -11.01
CA ASP A 331 -16.83 -17.33 -10.77
C ASP A 331 -16.27 -17.25 -9.33
N PRO A 332 -16.62 -18.19 -8.44
CA PRO A 332 -16.14 -18.19 -7.06
C PRO A 332 -14.65 -18.55 -6.92
N THR A 333 -13.99 -18.98 -7.98
CA THR A 333 -12.59 -19.44 -7.96
C THR A 333 -11.60 -18.31 -8.26
N VAL A 334 -12.04 -17.20 -8.85
CA VAL A 334 -11.16 -16.06 -9.10
C VAL A 334 -10.75 -15.39 -7.78
N LEU A 335 -9.55 -14.91 -7.71
CA LEU A 335 -8.98 -14.18 -6.57
C LEU A 335 -9.23 -14.91 -5.22
N PRO A 336 -8.74 -16.16 -5.07
CA PRO A 336 -8.93 -16.92 -3.84
C PRO A 336 -8.20 -16.28 -2.65
N ALA A 337 -8.59 -16.64 -1.42
CA ALA A 337 -8.11 -16.04 -0.18
C ALA A 337 -6.58 -15.96 -0.07
N ASN A 338 -5.87 -17.01 -0.48
CA ASN A 338 -4.40 -17.02 -0.45
C ASN A 338 -3.78 -15.94 -1.35
N GLN A 339 -4.30 -15.72 -2.56
CA GLN A 339 -3.82 -14.64 -3.43
C GLN A 339 -4.11 -13.26 -2.84
N VAL A 340 -5.28 -13.09 -2.24
CA VAL A 340 -5.64 -11.81 -1.62
C VAL A 340 -4.79 -11.51 -0.38
N LEU A 341 -4.49 -12.51 0.45
CA LEU A 341 -3.58 -12.35 1.58
C LEU A 341 -2.15 -11.99 1.10
N GLU A 342 -1.71 -12.57 -0.03
CA GLU A 342 -0.45 -12.18 -0.66
C GLU A 342 -0.43 -10.72 -1.09
N MET A 343 -1.55 -10.19 -1.62
CA MET A 343 -1.67 -8.79 -2.03
C MET A 343 -1.51 -7.83 -0.84
N GLY A 344 -2.03 -8.19 0.34
CA GLY A 344 -1.90 -7.40 1.56
C GLY A 344 -0.58 -7.60 2.32
N THR A 345 0.29 -8.52 1.89
CA THR A 345 1.54 -8.88 2.59
C THR A 345 2.75 -8.87 1.65
N VAL A 346 3.16 -10.05 1.12
CA VAL A 346 4.38 -10.20 0.30
C VAL A 346 4.35 -9.41 -0.99
N ASN A 347 3.21 -9.28 -1.64
CA ASN A 347 3.10 -8.49 -2.86
C ASN A 347 3.13 -6.99 -2.55
N GLY A 348 2.50 -6.56 -1.42
CA GLY A 348 2.66 -5.20 -0.92
C GLY A 348 4.12 -4.86 -0.68
N ALA A 349 4.85 -5.72 0.05
CA ALA A 349 6.28 -5.54 0.28
C ALA A 349 7.09 -5.49 -1.03
N ARG A 350 6.79 -6.38 -1.99
CA ARG A 350 7.43 -6.40 -3.32
C ARG A 350 7.12 -5.15 -4.13
N ALA A 351 5.88 -4.67 -4.07
CA ALA A 351 5.47 -3.45 -4.76
C ALA A 351 6.23 -2.23 -4.23
N LEU A 352 6.52 -2.20 -2.94
CA LEU A 352 7.29 -1.14 -2.27
C LEU A 352 8.81 -1.38 -2.28
N ARG A 353 9.30 -2.45 -2.92
CA ARG A 353 10.73 -2.84 -2.98
C ARG A 353 11.33 -3.14 -1.59
N LEU A 354 10.49 -3.61 -0.66
CA LEU A 354 10.83 -3.97 0.72
C LEU A 354 10.72 -5.48 0.99
N GLU A 355 10.62 -6.32 -0.04
CA GLU A 355 10.42 -7.77 0.09
C GLU A 355 11.56 -8.50 0.79
N LYS A 356 12.74 -7.88 0.87
CA LYS A 356 13.88 -8.40 1.63
C LYS A 356 13.78 -8.10 3.13
N GLU A 357 12.94 -7.11 3.50
CA GLU A 357 12.82 -6.64 4.88
C GLU A 357 11.53 -7.10 5.54
N VAL A 358 10.38 -7.02 4.86
CA VAL A 358 9.05 -7.26 5.43
C VAL A 358 8.16 -8.11 4.51
N GLY A 359 6.89 -8.32 4.89
CA GLY A 359 5.87 -9.03 4.11
C GLY A 359 5.83 -10.54 4.33
N SER A 360 6.81 -11.12 5.03
CA SER A 360 6.81 -12.54 5.43
C SER A 360 7.58 -12.72 6.74
N ILE A 361 7.26 -13.79 7.47
CA ILE A 361 7.97 -14.20 8.68
C ILE A 361 9.09 -15.17 8.29
N GLU A 362 10.30 -14.63 8.15
CA GLU A 362 11.50 -15.36 7.76
C GLU A 362 12.70 -14.85 8.58
N VAL A 363 13.65 -15.75 8.85
CA VAL A 363 14.90 -15.38 9.55
C VAL A 363 15.66 -14.32 8.75
N GLY A 364 16.10 -13.27 9.44
CA GLY A 364 16.81 -12.13 8.88
C GLY A 364 15.92 -10.95 8.47
N LYS A 365 14.60 -11.14 8.41
CA LYS A 365 13.65 -10.05 8.15
C LYS A 365 13.32 -9.25 9.40
N LYS A 366 12.75 -8.08 9.21
CA LYS A 366 12.24 -7.22 10.27
C LYS A 366 11.04 -7.86 10.94
N ALA A 367 10.92 -7.64 12.24
CA ALA A 367 9.85 -8.19 13.05
C ALA A 367 8.55 -7.36 12.97
N ASP A 368 8.17 -6.97 11.76
CA ASP A 368 6.88 -6.38 11.44
C ASP A 368 5.84 -7.50 11.46
N VAL A 369 5.30 -7.80 12.65
CA VAL A 369 4.46 -8.99 12.94
C VAL A 369 3.20 -8.56 13.69
N ILE A 370 2.05 -9.16 13.34
CA ILE A 370 0.77 -8.95 14.01
C ILE A 370 0.20 -10.24 14.56
N LEU A 371 -0.63 -10.10 15.59
CA LEU A 371 -1.32 -11.19 16.26
C LEU A 371 -2.84 -10.97 16.19
N VAL A 372 -3.56 -11.84 15.48
CA VAL A 372 -5.02 -11.79 15.33
C VAL A 372 -5.68 -12.76 16.29
N ASN A 373 -6.59 -12.28 17.12
CA ASN A 373 -7.30 -13.08 18.14
C ASN A 373 -8.38 -13.95 17.51
N LEU A 374 -8.23 -15.26 17.55
CA LEU A 374 -9.16 -16.23 16.94
C LEU A 374 -10.31 -16.65 17.88
N LYS A 375 -10.42 -16.06 19.09
CA LYS A 375 -11.51 -16.40 20.02
C LYS A 375 -12.81 -15.64 19.74
N SER A 376 -12.78 -14.65 18.87
CA SER A 376 -13.98 -13.92 18.49
C SER A 376 -15.05 -14.87 17.93
N PRO A 377 -16.34 -14.73 18.28
CA PRO A 377 -17.40 -15.66 17.83
C PRO A 377 -17.45 -15.84 16.32
N HIS A 378 -17.20 -14.78 15.55
CA HIS A 378 -17.21 -14.81 14.09
C HIS A 378 -15.97 -15.50 13.48
N LEU A 379 -14.96 -15.83 14.29
CA LEU A 379 -13.78 -16.59 13.90
C LEU A 379 -13.79 -18.04 14.41
N THR A 380 -14.93 -18.52 14.92
CA THR A 380 -15.09 -19.86 15.49
C THR A 380 -16.28 -20.58 14.86
N PRO A 381 -16.13 -21.85 14.39
CA PRO A 381 -14.89 -22.62 14.30
C PRO A 381 -13.98 -22.18 13.14
N CYS A 382 -12.67 -22.43 13.25
CA CYS A 382 -11.71 -22.14 12.20
C CYS A 382 -11.30 -23.43 11.48
N HIS A 383 -11.74 -23.59 10.23
CA HIS A 383 -11.38 -24.74 9.37
C HIS A 383 -10.19 -24.43 8.45
N ASP A 384 -10.06 -23.17 8.02
CA ASP A 384 -8.95 -22.66 7.20
C ASP A 384 -8.58 -21.27 7.68
N ILE A 385 -7.37 -21.13 8.19
CA ILE A 385 -6.89 -19.88 8.79
C ILE A 385 -6.75 -18.75 7.75
N VAL A 386 -6.34 -19.05 6.53
CA VAL A 386 -6.19 -18.05 5.47
C VAL A 386 -7.55 -17.52 5.03
N SER A 387 -8.52 -18.44 4.87
CA SER A 387 -9.91 -18.06 4.59
C SER A 387 -10.49 -17.17 5.70
N HIS A 388 -10.23 -17.49 6.98
CA HIS A 388 -10.71 -16.69 8.11
C HIS A 388 -10.09 -15.29 8.13
N LEU A 389 -8.78 -15.17 7.87
CA LEU A 389 -8.09 -13.90 7.81
C LEU A 389 -8.63 -12.98 6.70
N VAL A 390 -9.08 -13.55 5.57
CA VAL A 390 -9.58 -12.75 4.43
C VAL A 390 -11.08 -12.49 4.51
N TYR A 391 -11.89 -13.47 4.91
CA TYR A 391 -13.34 -13.33 4.82
C TYR A 391 -14.05 -12.98 6.13
N ALA A 392 -13.44 -13.25 7.27
CA ALA A 392 -14.10 -13.13 8.57
C ALA A 392 -13.41 -12.16 9.54
N ALA A 393 -12.08 -12.12 9.58
CA ALA A 393 -11.33 -11.25 10.48
C ALA A 393 -11.55 -9.77 10.18
N LYS A 394 -11.34 -8.95 11.22
CA LYS A 394 -11.50 -7.50 11.21
C LYS A 394 -10.28 -6.85 11.84
N GLY A 395 -10.01 -5.58 11.55
CA GLY A 395 -8.92 -4.83 12.17
C GLY A 395 -8.99 -4.74 13.69
N SER A 396 -10.16 -5.03 14.28
CA SER A 396 -10.34 -5.06 15.75
C SER A 396 -9.98 -6.38 16.42
N ASP A 397 -9.71 -7.47 15.69
CA ASP A 397 -9.39 -8.80 16.22
C ASP A 397 -7.89 -8.92 16.54
#